data_6fc51b4f5285984cb76a05c07eda59da
#
_entry.id   6fc51b4f5285984cb76a05c07eda59da
#
_cell.length_a   1.000
_cell.length_b   1.000
_cell.length_c   1.000
_cell.angle_alpha   90.00
_cell.angle_beta   90.00
_cell.angle_gamma   90.00
#
_symmetry.space_group_name_H-M   'P 1'
#
loop_
_entity.id
_entity.type
_entity.pdbx_description
1 polymer ?
#
loop_
_entity_poly.entity_id
_entity_poly.type
_entity_poly.pdbx_seq_one_letter_code
_entity_poly.pdbx_strand_id
1 'polypeptide(L)'
;MKAARQLTIAMLVLAVTAALFVGYHLITDPTGSTLSIPVYFLNGTMFKDFATPGWIILLSIGVLGIITIFTVVKRIRHFHTVVVVQGAIICVLVIAQMIIIGEEYILQYLFLMLGMAIAIVGGLLSQIDKKKAQE
;
A
#
# COMPACT_ATOMS: atom_id res chain seq x y z
N MET A 1 0.25 -13.77 -18.68
CA MET A 1 -0.03 -14.16 -17.29
C MET A 1 1.21 -14.12 -16.41
N LYS A 2 2.26 -14.84 -16.80
CA LYS A 2 3.50 -14.87 -16.00
C LYS A 2 4.13 -13.50 -15.80
N ALA A 3 4.26 -12.70 -16.87
CA ALA A 3 4.85 -11.36 -16.78
C ALA A 3 4.01 -10.42 -15.90
N ALA A 4 2.67 -10.48 -16.02
CA ALA A 4 1.79 -9.66 -15.20
C ALA A 4 1.88 -10.03 -13.73
N ARG A 5 1.98 -11.33 -13.43
CA ARG A 5 2.13 -11.80 -12.06
C ARG A 5 3.47 -11.38 -11.47
N GLN A 6 4.55 -11.47 -12.23
CA GLN A 6 5.87 -11.02 -11.80
C GLN A 6 5.89 -9.50 -11.54
N LEU A 7 5.24 -8.73 -12.41
CA LEU A 7 5.11 -7.28 -12.22
C LEU A 7 4.34 -6.97 -10.94
N THR A 8 3.25 -7.69 -10.70
CA THR A 8 2.45 -7.55 -9.47
C THR A 8 3.31 -7.80 -8.23
N ILE A 9 4.08 -8.88 -8.23
CA ILE A 9 4.96 -9.22 -7.11
C ILE A 9 5.99 -8.10 -6.90
N ALA A 10 6.60 -7.59 -7.98
CA ALA A 10 7.58 -6.53 -7.87
C ALA A 10 6.98 -5.25 -7.26
N MET A 11 5.78 -4.86 -7.70
CA MET A 11 5.09 -3.68 -7.17
C MET A 11 4.71 -3.87 -5.71
N LEU A 12 4.23 -5.07 -5.34
CA LEU A 12 3.89 -5.37 -3.95
C LEU A 12 5.12 -5.35 -3.05
N VAL A 13 6.24 -5.92 -3.50
CA VAL A 13 7.49 -5.89 -2.74
C VAL A 13 7.95 -4.45 -2.51
N LEU A 14 7.86 -3.60 -3.53
CA LEU A 14 8.21 -2.20 -3.41
C LEU A 14 7.32 -1.50 -2.38
N ALA A 15 6.00 -1.70 -2.46
CA ALA A 15 5.06 -1.08 -1.53
C ALA A 15 5.27 -1.57 -0.10
N VAL A 16 5.46 -2.88 0.09
CA VAL A 16 5.68 -3.48 1.41
C VAL A 16 6.98 -2.97 2.02
N THR A 17 8.06 -2.95 1.26
CA THR A 17 9.36 -2.49 1.74
C THR A 17 9.27 -1.04 2.20
N ALA A 18 8.64 -0.18 1.39
CA ALA A 18 8.46 1.22 1.73
C ALA A 18 7.58 1.39 2.98
N ALA A 19 6.50 0.61 3.08
CA ALA A 19 5.58 0.69 4.23
C ALA A 19 6.24 0.21 5.51
N LEU A 20 7.02 -0.86 5.46
CA LEU A 20 7.75 -1.35 6.63
C LEU A 20 8.78 -0.32 7.09
N PHE A 21 9.49 0.29 6.16
CA PHE A 21 10.47 1.34 6.46
C PHE A 21 9.80 2.55 7.11
N VAL A 22 8.78 3.09 6.46
CA VAL A 22 8.08 4.29 6.95
C VAL A 22 7.38 3.99 8.28
N GLY A 23 6.65 2.88 8.36
CA GLY A 23 5.93 2.51 9.57
C GLY A 23 6.87 2.31 10.76
N TYR A 24 7.98 1.61 10.54
CA TYR A 24 8.97 1.39 11.58
C TYR A 24 9.51 2.71 12.12
N HIS A 25 9.91 3.64 11.24
CA HIS A 25 10.47 4.91 11.67
C HIS A 25 9.43 5.80 12.36
N LEU A 26 8.18 5.77 11.93
CA LEU A 26 7.12 6.55 12.58
C LEU A 26 6.76 5.99 13.96
N ILE A 27 6.87 4.68 14.15
CA ILE A 27 6.60 4.04 15.45
C ILE A 27 7.74 4.29 16.43
N THR A 28 8.99 4.15 15.96
CA THR A 28 10.17 4.33 16.83
C THR A 28 10.49 5.79 17.09
N ASP A 29 10.12 6.69 16.18
CA ASP A 29 10.27 8.13 16.34
C ASP A 29 8.95 8.82 15.96
N PRO A 30 7.98 8.87 16.88
CA PRO A 30 6.66 9.45 16.57
C PRO A 30 6.67 10.93 16.24
N THR A 31 7.78 11.64 16.51
CA THR A 31 7.88 13.06 16.12
C THR A 31 8.04 13.24 14.62
N GLY A 32 8.38 12.18 13.90
CA GLY A 32 8.59 12.24 12.46
C GLY A 32 9.94 12.82 12.05
N SER A 33 10.80 13.16 13.00
CA SER A 33 12.07 13.84 12.69
C SER A 33 13.02 12.96 11.89
N THR A 34 13.01 11.64 12.11
CA THR A 34 13.85 10.69 11.36
C THR A 34 13.54 10.73 9.86
N LEU A 35 12.28 10.93 9.50
CA LEU A 35 11.84 11.04 8.10
C LEU A 35 11.70 12.49 7.65
N SER A 36 12.11 13.45 8.49
CA SER A 36 12.01 14.88 8.22
C SER A 36 10.55 15.33 7.98
N ILE A 37 9.60 14.67 8.66
CA ILE A 37 8.19 15.02 8.61
C ILE A 37 7.82 15.79 9.87
N PRO A 38 7.41 17.09 9.78
CA PRO A 38 7.09 17.86 10.98
C PRO A 38 5.82 17.34 11.67
N VAL A 39 5.87 17.21 13.00
CA VAL A 39 4.71 16.74 13.77
C VAL A 39 3.56 17.76 13.74
N TYR A 40 3.84 19.04 13.45
CA TYR A 40 2.79 20.04 13.38
C TYR A 40 1.79 19.76 12.25
N PHE A 41 2.13 18.92 11.28
CA PHE A 41 1.18 18.51 10.23
C PHE A 41 -0.04 17.82 10.82
N LEU A 42 0.09 17.24 12.02
CA LEU A 42 -1.02 16.56 12.70
C LEU A 42 -1.87 17.52 13.55
N ASN A 43 -1.54 18.80 13.60
CA ASN A 43 -2.32 19.78 14.34
C ASN A 43 -3.74 19.85 13.77
N GLY A 44 -4.72 19.82 14.66
CA GLY A 44 -6.13 19.84 14.27
C GLY A 44 -6.67 18.47 13.88
N THR A 45 -5.84 17.42 13.91
CA THR A 45 -6.27 16.03 13.64
C THR A 45 -6.47 15.28 14.97
N MET A 46 -7.02 14.08 14.87
CA MET A 46 -7.17 13.20 16.03
C MET A 46 -5.84 12.59 16.52
N PHE A 47 -4.77 12.74 15.75
CA PHE A 47 -3.48 12.14 16.06
C PHE A 47 -2.59 13.16 16.78
N LYS A 48 -1.97 12.71 17.89
CA LYS A 48 -1.01 13.52 18.64
C LYS A 48 0.40 13.45 18.05
N ASP A 49 0.73 12.30 17.46
CA ASP A 49 2.02 12.05 16.85
C ASP A 49 1.85 11.02 15.73
N PHE A 50 2.97 10.57 15.15
CA PHE A 50 2.94 9.65 14.02
C PHE A 50 2.89 8.18 14.42
N ALA A 51 2.80 7.84 15.72
CA ALA A 51 2.79 6.43 16.15
C ALA A 51 1.60 5.68 15.58
N THR A 52 0.38 6.21 15.75
CA THR A 52 -0.83 5.56 15.22
C THR A 52 -0.84 5.47 13.70
N PRO A 53 -0.56 6.57 12.95
CA PRO A 53 -0.40 6.44 11.50
C PRO A 53 0.67 5.43 11.10
N GLY A 54 1.78 5.36 11.84
CA GLY A 54 2.83 4.39 11.57
C GLY A 54 2.34 2.95 11.70
N TRP A 55 1.59 2.65 12.76
CA TRP A 55 1.00 1.33 12.94
C TRP A 55 -0.01 0.99 11.84
N ILE A 56 -0.83 1.95 11.44
CA ILE A 56 -1.81 1.75 10.36
C ILE A 56 -1.08 1.37 9.07
N ILE A 57 -0.04 2.12 8.71
CA ILE A 57 0.75 1.85 7.49
C ILE A 57 1.43 0.49 7.59
N LEU A 58 2.07 0.21 8.72
CA LEU A 58 2.81 -1.03 8.93
C LEU A 58 1.90 -2.25 8.78
N LEU A 59 0.73 -2.22 9.40
CA LEU A 59 -0.19 -3.36 9.39
C LEU A 59 -0.94 -3.48 8.08
N SER A 60 -1.48 -2.39 7.56
CA SER A 60 -2.35 -2.44 6.37
C SER A 60 -1.59 -2.63 5.07
N ILE A 61 -0.44 -1.99 4.91
CA ILE A 61 0.35 -2.10 3.68
C ILE A 61 1.48 -3.11 3.87
N GLY A 62 2.14 -3.07 5.04
CA GLY A 62 3.27 -3.96 5.31
C GLY A 62 2.86 -5.40 5.51
N VAL A 63 2.16 -5.69 6.62
CA VAL A 63 1.82 -7.07 6.98
C VAL A 63 0.82 -7.67 6.00
N LEU A 64 -0.26 -6.95 5.72
CA LEU A 64 -1.27 -7.42 4.77
C LEU A 64 -0.69 -7.55 3.36
N GLY A 65 0.24 -6.67 3.00
CA GLY A 65 0.97 -6.75 1.74
C GLY A 65 1.81 -8.01 1.62
N ILE A 66 2.47 -8.41 2.70
CA ILE A 66 3.23 -9.68 2.74
C ILE A 66 2.28 -10.85 2.51
N ILE A 67 1.12 -10.85 3.15
CA ILE A 67 0.10 -11.88 2.96
C ILE A 67 -0.35 -11.90 1.49
N THR A 68 -0.56 -10.72 0.90
CA THR A 68 -0.96 -10.60 -0.51
C THR A 68 0.12 -11.19 -1.43
N ILE A 69 1.40 -10.88 -1.18
CA ILE A 69 2.51 -11.45 -1.95
C ILE A 69 2.48 -12.98 -1.89
N PHE A 70 2.27 -13.52 -0.70
CA PHE A 70 2.18 -14.97 -0.51
C PHE A 70 1.06 -15.57 -1.36
N THR A 71 -0.13 -14.94 -1.38
CA THR A 71 -1.26 -15.43 -2.19
C THR A 71 -0.93 -15.44 -3.68
N VAL A 72 -0.21 -14.43 -4.15
CA VAL A 72 0.17 -14.33 -5.57
C VAL A 72 1.23 -15.38 -5.92
N VAL A 73 2.25 -15.54 -5.07
CA VAL A 73 3.34 -16.49 -5.31
C VAL A 73 2.79 -17.93 -5.32
N LYS A 74 1.91 -18.24 -4.39
CA LYS A 74 1.32 -19.60 -4.26
C LYS A 74 0.12 -19.80 -5.18
N ARG A 75 -0.30 -18.78 -5.92
CA ARG A 75 -1.47 -18.85 -6.82
C ARG A 75 -2.72 -19.36 -6.09
N ILE A 76 -2.93 -18.85 -4.86
CA ILE A 76 -4.08 -19.23 -4.04
C ILE A 76 -5.35 -18.75 -4.74
N ARG A 77 -6.45 -19.48 -4.59
CA ARG A 77 -7.73 -19.14 -5.21
C ARG A 77 -8.10 -17.68 -4.89
N HIS A 78 -8.53 -16.95 -5.92
CA HIS A 78 -8.92 -15.54 -5.81
C HIS A 78 -7.78 -14.58 -5.42
N PHE A 79 -6.51 -14.95 -5.72
CA PHE A 79 -5.38 -14.07 -5.40
C PHE A 79 -5.50 -12.71 -6.09
N HIS A 80 -6.05 -12.66 -7.29
CA HIS A 80 -6.25 -11.41 -8.02
C HIS A 80 -7.20 -10.45 -7.29
N THR A 81 -8.24 -10.98 -6.63
CA THR A 81 -9.13 -10.17 -5.79
C THR A 81 -8.38 -9.58 -4.61
N VAL A 82 -7.52 -10.36 -3.97
CA VAL A 82 -6.68 -9.89 -2.86
C VAL A 82 -5.76 -8.77 -3.34
N VAL A 83 -5.19 -8.90 -4.54
CA VAL A 83 -4.33 -7.86 -5.13
C VAL A 83 -5.11 -6.55 -5.34
N VAL A 84 -6.31 -6.63 -5.90
CA VAL A 84 -7.16 -5.45 -6.11
C VAL A 84 -7.48 -4.77 -4.77
N VAL A 85 -7.85 -5.55 -3.77
CA VAL A 85 -8.16 -5.04 -2.43
C VAL A 85 -6.93 -4.34 -1.84
N GLN A 86 -5.75 -4.93 -1.97
CA GLN A 86 -4.51 -4.34 -1.45
C GLN A 86 -4.21 -3.00 -2.14
N GLY A 87 -4.36 -2.94 -3.46
CA GLY A 87 -4.18 -1.69 -4.20
C GLY A 87 -5.17 -0.62 -3.76
N ALA A 88 -6.43 -1.00 -3.56
CA ALA A 88 -7.47 -0.09 -3.08
C ALA A 88 -7.15 0.42 -1.68
N ILE A 89 -6.65 -0.42 -0.79
CA ILE A 89 -6.26 -0.03 0.57
C ILE A 89 -5.16 1.03 0.51
N ILE A 90 -4.14 0.83 -0.33
CA ILE A 90 -3.06 1.81 -0.49
C ILE A 90 -3.63 3.15 -0.95
N CYS A 91 -4.50 3.14 -1.96
CA CYS A 91 -5.12 4.37 -2.48
C CYS A 91 -5.93 5.10 -1.42
N VAL A 92 -6.77 4.37 -0.69
CA VAL A 92 -7.62 4.95 0.36
C VAL A 92 -6.77 5.57 1.46
N LEU A 93 -5.72 4.89 1.90
CA LEU A 93 -4.84 5.41 2.96
C LEU A 93 -4.10 6.66 2.51
N VAL A 94 -3.61 6.69 1.27
CA VAL A 94 -2.90 7.87 0.76
C VAL A 94 -3.86 9.05 0.64
N ILE A 95 -5.04 8.84 0.08
CA ILE A 95 -6.05 9.89 -0.06
C ILE A 95 -6.47 10.41 1.32
N ALA A 96 -6.68 9.51 2.28
CA ALA A 96 -7.01 9.90 3.66
C ALA A 96 -5.90 10.76 4.28
N GLN A 97 -4.64 10.40 4.07
CA GLN A 97 -3.51 11.19 4.56
C GLN A 97 -3.49 12.58 3.93
N MET A 98 -3.74 12.68 2.63
CA MET A 98 -3.74 13.98 1.93
C MET A 98 -4.83 14.88 2.47
N ILE A 99 -6.01 14.33 2.77
CA ILE A 99 -7.14 15.09 3.30
C ILE A 99 -6.89 15.52 4.75
N ILE A 100 -6.42 14.59 5.59
CA ILE A 100 -6.24 14.83 7.03
C ILE A 100 -5.10 15.83 7.28
N ILE A 101 -3.96 15.62 6.62
CA ILE A 101 -2.77 16.44 6.83
C ILE A 101 -2.89 17.79 6.12
N GLY A 102 -3.55 17.81 4.95
CA GLY A 102 -3.72 19.02 4.16
C GLY A 102 -2.47 19.49 3.44
N GLU A 103 -1.38 18.72 3.52
CA GLU A 103 -0.13 19.01 2.84
C GLU A 103 0.12 17.95 1.77
N GLU A 104 0.76 18.36 0.67
CA GLU A 104 1.01 17.48 -0.45
C GLU A 104 2.51 17.19 -0.57
N TYR A 105 2.85 15.92 -0.71
CA TYR A 105 4.21 15.45 -0.93
C TYR A 105 4.28 14.58 -2.17
N ILE A 106 5.40 14.64 -2.87
CA ILE A 106 5.60 13.81 -4.05
C ILE A 106 5.50 12.32 -3.73
N LEU A 107 5.94 11.90 -2.53
CA LEU A 107 5.84 10.50 -2.10
C LEU A 107 4.39 10.03 -2.02
N GLN A 108 3.46 10.90 -1.62
CA GLN A 108 2.04 10.58 -1.58
C GLN A 108 1.52 10.25 -2.98
N TYR A 109 1.88 11.06 -3.96
CA TYR A 109 1.48 10.83 -5.34
C TYR A 109 2.10 9.55 -5.90
N LEU A 110 3.36 9.27 -5.56
CA LEU A 110 4.03 8.05 -6.00
C LEU A 110 3.34 6.81 -5.42
N PHE A 111 2.99 6.84 -4.13
CA PHE A 111 2.26 5.73 -3.50
C PHE A 111 0.86 5.58 -4.08
N LEU A 112 0.18 6.69 -4.36
CA LEU A 112 -1.14 6.64 -4.98
C LEU A 112 -1.07 5.99 -6.36
N MET A 113 -0.09 6.37 -7.16
CA MET A 113 0.13 5.76 -8.49
C MET A 113 0.44 4.27 -8.36
N LEU A 114 1.27 3.90 -7.39
CA LEU A 114 1.61 2.50 -7.14
C LEU A 114 0.37 1.69 -6.74
N GLY A 115 -0.45 2.22 -5.84
CA GLY A 115 -1.69 1.58 -5.42
C GLY A 115 -2.66 1.37 -6.58
N MET A 116 -2.82 2.40 -7.42
CA MET A 116 -3.66 2.31 -8.61
C MET A 116 -3.12 1.26 -9.60
N ALA A 117 -1.80 1.25 -9.82
CA ALA A 117 -1.17 0.27 -10.70
C ALA A 117 -1.39 -1.15 -10.19
N ILE A 118 -1.23 -1.38 -8.89
CA ILE A 118 -1.47 -2.69 -8.29
C ILE A 118 -2.92 -3.12 -8.50
N ALA A 119 -3.87 -2.23 -8.26
CA ALA A 119 -5.29 -2.54 -8.42
C ALA A 119 -5.64 -2.83 -9.89
N ILE A 120 -5.09 -2.06 -10.82
CA ILE A 120 -5.33 -2.24 -12.25
C ILE A 120 -4.77 -3.60 -12.71
N VAL A 121 -3.54 -3.93 -12.33
CA VAL A 121 -2.92 -5.21 -12.71
C VAL A 121 -3.70 -6.38 -12.09
N GLY A 122 -4.17 -6.23 -10.84
CA GLY A 122 -5.03 -7.24 -10.22
C GLY A 122 -6.31 -7.48 -11.00
N GLY A 123 -6.95 -6.39 -11.47
CA GLY A 123 -8.13 -6.48 -12.31
C GLY A 123 -7.85 -7.17 -13.64
N LEU A 124 -6.72 -6.84 -14.27
CA LEU A 124 -6.30 -7.47 -15.53
C LEU A 124 -6.06 -8.97 -15.34
N LEU A 125 -5.39 -9.36 -14.24
CA LEU A 125 -5.18 -10.76 -13.92
C LEU A 125 -6.50 -11.50 -13.76
N SER A 126 -7.49 -10.87 -13.13
CA SER A 126 -8.84 -11.43 -12.98
C SER A 126 -9.49 -11.70 -14.34
N GLN A 127 -9.38 -10.73 -15.27
CA GLN A 127 -9.94 -10.88 -16.62
C GLN A 127 -9.22 -11.98 -17.40
N ILE A 128 -7.91 -12.07 -17.29
CA ILE A 128 -7.12 -13.12 -17.96
C ILE A 128 -7.57 -14.50 -17.48
N ASP A 129 -7.74 -14.67 -16.17
CA ASP A 129 -8.20 -15.93 -15.60
C ASP A 129 -9.59 -16.30 -16.07
N LYS A 130 -10.52 -15.35 -16.11
CA LYS A 130 -11.88 -15.59 -16.62
C LYS A 130 -11.87 -16.02 -18.08
N LYS A 131 -11.03 -15.38 -18.88
CA LYS A 131 -10.91 -15.68 -20.30
C LYS A 131 -10.37 -17.09 -20.51
N LYS A 132 -9.37 -17.50 -19.73
CA LYS A 132 -8.83 -18.86 -19.78
C LYS A 132 -9.88 -19.90 -19.39
N ALA A 133 -10.68 -19.60 -18.38
CA ALA A 133 -11.72 -20.53 -17.91
C ALA A 133 -12.81 -20.75 -18.96
N GLN A 134 -13.01 -19.80 -19.88
CA GLN A 134 -14.01 -19.91 -20.96
C GLN A 134 -13.48 -20.69 -22.18
N GLU A 135 -12.16 -20.85 -22.27
CA GLU A 135 -11.54 -21.67 -23.32
C GLU A 135 -11.58 -23.14 -22.93
#